data_6f96e06f2ad0273d6c4ea009f937a87a
#
_entry.id   6f96e06f2ad0273d6c4ea009f937a87a
#
_cell.length_a   1.000
_cell.length_b   1.000
_cell.length_c   1.000
_cell.angle_alpha   90.00
_cell.angle_beta   90.00
_cell.angle_gamma   90.00
#
_symmetry.space_group_name_H-M   'P 1'
#
loop_
_entity.id
_entity.type
_entity.pdbx_description
1 polymer ?
#
loop_
_entity_poly.entity_id
_entity_poly.type
_entity_poly.pdbx_seq_one_letter_code
_entity_poly.pdbx_strand_id
1 'polypeptide(L)'
;MEKLENLQKAIAKRYDGKDSIVTVTIASIGNWGEGHNSFTSRKKVPVDIIKKHIDIYAKYFKKSQIVIGDDCVAAMHSQEEIDELREYVKSKKISYRDDSILVNWTYRHDPSKFSFLNPGFFADVAEYAPTTLEMEHYGMMKQRGEWVGKNGSEFGADIVREVIRRAHCTFLGFHGYAKEFLDENPDYAKEMANKVGYWFFINEITFDKSTRSLEIVWDNRGAAHAYHPYRVYLKFKQIGGDFQKVVRLKDADVREFMPGTTTKTHFPDISDIPAGRYELSMSLKKRIKGKPARVVELGFKESLRDADGFYKLGEIEL
;
A
#
# COMPACT_ATOMS: atom_id res chain seq x y z
N MET A 1 5.37 -28.50 -15.29
CA MET A 1 5.87 -27.12 -15.45
C MET A 1 5.49 -26.52 -16.81
N GLU A 2 5.68 -27.20 -17.95
CA GLU A 2 5.38 -26.66 -19.28
C GLU A 2 3.96 -26.12 -19.46
N LYS A 3 2.94 -26.85 -19.00
CA LYS A 3 1.54 -26.38 -19.07
C LYS A 3 1.33 -25.09 -18.27
N LEU A 4 1.93 -24.99 -17.08
CA LEU A 4 1.89 -23.77 -16.28
C LEU A 4 2.58 -22.60 -17.00
N GLU A 5 3.73 -22.85 -17.57
CA GLU A 5 4.48 -21.83 -18.32
C GLU A 5 3.68 -21.31 -19.52
N ASN A 6 3.06 -22.19 -20.28
CA ASN A 6 2.20 -21.83 -21.41
C ASN A 6 0.99 -21.01 -20.97
N LEU A 7 0.35 -21.37 -19.83
CA LEU A 7 -0.74 -20.63 -19.24
C LEU A 7 -0.29 -19.21 -18.84
N GLN A 8 0.80 -19.11 -18.07
CA GLN A 8 1.28 -17.80 -17.58
C GLN A 8 1.72 -16.90 -18.72
N LYS A 9 2.34 -17.45 -19.78
CA LYS A 9 2.67 -16.72 -21.01
C LYS A 9 1.41 -16.13 -21.67
N ALA A 10 0.33 -16.91 -21.77
CA ALA A 10 -0.93 -16.46 -22.35
C ALA A 10 -1.61 -15.38 -21.51
N ILE A 11 -1.64 -15.55 -20.18
CA ILE A 11 -2.20 -14.58 -19.23
C ILE A 11 -1.40 -13.27 -19.30
N ALA A 12 -0.09 -13.32 -19.21
CA ALA A 12 0.77 -12.14 -19.25
C ALA A 12 0.63 -11.37 -20.57
N LYS A 13 0.60 -12.06 -21.72
CA LYS A 13 0.33 -11.42 -23.01
C LYS A 13 -0.96 -10.59 -23.02
N ARG A 14 -1.97 -11.01 -22.28
CA ARG A 14 -3.29 -10.36 -22.24
C ARG A 14 -3.37 -9.25 -21.19
N TYR A 15 -2.72 -9.41 -20.04
CA TYR A 15 -2.99 -8.60 -18.85
C TYR A 15 -1.79 -7.82 -18.30
N ASP A 16 -0.53 -8.22 -18.59
CA ASP A 16 0.63 -7.55 -17.99
C ASP A 16 0.73 -6.08 -18.38
N GLY A 17 0.78 -5.23 -17.38
CA GLY A 17 0.86 -3.78 -17.52
C GLY A 17 -0.43 -3.08 -17.95
N LYS A 18 -1.58 -3.73 -17.83
CA LYS A 18 -2.86 -3.02 -17.91
C LYS A 18 -3.08 -2.18 -16.66
N ASP A 19 -3.55 -0.95 -16.82
CA ASP A 19 -3.78 0.00 -15.72
C ASP A 19 -4.76 -0.52 -14.63
N SER A 20 -5.61 -1.50 -14.98
CA SER A 20 -6.54 -2.15 -14.07
C SER A 20 -5.95 -3.34 -13.30
N ILE A 21 -4.71 -3.77 -13.64
CA ILE A 21 -4.02 -4.87 -12.97
C ILE A 21 -2.85 -4.30 -12.18
N VAL A 22 -2.97 -4.29 -10.86
CA VAL A 22 -1.94 -3.80 -9.95
C VAL A 22 -0.98 -4.92 -9.58
N THR A 23 -1.54 -6.07 -9.16
CA THR A 23 -0.77 -7.23 -8.71
C THR A 23 -1.16 -8.50 -9.46
N VAL A 24 -0.24 -9.44 -9.54
CA VAL A 24 -0.45 -10.80 -10.04
C VAL A 24 0.09 -11.78 -9.00
N THR A 25 -0.80 -12.59 -8.44
CA THR A 25 -0.43 -13.56 -7.40
C THR A 25 0.08 -14.86 -8.01
N ILE A 26 1.17 -15.40 -7.47
CA ILE A 26 1.62 -16.77 -7.71
C ILE A 26 0.70 -17.72 -6.94
N ALA A 27 -0.45 -18.04 -7.53
CA ALA A 27 -1.49 -18.87 -6.93
C ALA A 27 -1.50 -20.28 -7.57
N SER A 28 -0.34 -20.83 -7.87
CA SER A 28 -0.19 -22.12 -8.53
C SER A 28 0.51 -23.17 -7.66
N ILE A 29 0.63 -22.89 -6.36
CA ILE A 29 1.31 -23.74 -5.37
C ILE A 29 0.36 -24.02 -4.20
N GLY A 30 0.24 -25.28 -3.82
CA GLY A 30 -0.46 -25.69 -2.60
C GLY A 30 -1.99 -25.61 -2.66
N ASN A 31 -2.60 -25.80 -1.51
CA ASN A 31 -4.05 -25.66 -1.33
C ASN A 31 -4.46 -24.22 -1.65
N TRP A 32 -5.54 -24.04 -2.38
CA TRP A 32 -6.10 -22.75 -2.81
C TRP A 32 -5.11 -21.81 -3.50
N GLY A 33 -3.87 -22.27 -3.76
CA GLY A 33 -2.80 -21.41 -4.29
C GLY A 33 -2.07 -20.60 -3.23
N GLU A 34 -2.19 -20.94 -1.96
CA GLU A 34 -1.64 -20.22 -0.81
C GLU A 34 -0.23 -20.67 -0.42
N GLY A 35 0.26 -21.77 -1.01
CA GLY A 35 1.65 -22.24 -0.78
C GLY A 35 1.77 -23.43 0.15
N HIS A 36 0.78 -23.69 0.98
CA HIS A 36 0.77 -24.83 1.90
C HIS A 36 -0.02 -26.04 1.38
N ASN A 37 0.23 -27.21 1.95
CA ASN A 37 -0.50 -28.46 1.66
C ASN A 37 -1.20 -29.02 2.92
N SER A 38 -1.60 -28.17 3.86
CA SER A 38 -2.12 -28.53 5.17
C SER A 38 -3.36 -29.41 5.10
N PHE A 39 -4.20 -29.24 4.09
CA PHE A 39 -5.45 -29.94 3.89
C PHE A 39 -5.38 -31.10 2.90
N THR A 40 -4.21 -31.34 2.28
CA THR A 40 -4.01 -32.46 1.32
C THR A 40 -2.90 -33.38 1.77
N SER A 41 -1.71 -33.26 1.18
CA SER A 41 -0.60 -34.17 1.44
C SER A 41 0.09 -33.98 2.80
N ARG A 42 -0.10 -32.83 3.45
CA ARG A 42 0.61 -32.40 4.66
C ARG A 42 2.14 -32.45 4.52
N LYS A 43 2.63 -32.27 3.31
CA LYS A 43 4.06 -32.22 2.99
C LYS A 43 4.42 -30.82 2.55
N LYS A 44 5.62 -30.36 2.94
CA LYS A 44 6.16 -29.08 2.44
C LYS A 44 6.32 -29.13 0.92
N VAL A 45 6.19 -28.00 0.28
CA VAL A 45 6.55 -27.84 -1.13
C VAL A 45 8.08 -27.66 -1.21
N PRO A 46 8.81 -28.42 -2.02
CA PRO A 46 10.27 -28.27 -2.13
C PRO A 46 10.68 -26.87 -2.61
N VAL A 47 11.76 -26.34 -2.06
CA VAL A 47 12.31 -25.01 -2.38
C VAL A 47 12.54 -24.82 -3.88
N ASP A 48 13.10 -25.83 -4.55
CA ASP A 48 13.36 -25.78 -6.00
C ASP A 48 12.08 -25.69 -6.83
N ILE A 49 10.99 -26.26 -6.37
CA ILE A 49 9.67 -26.16 -7.01
C ILE A 49 9.12 -24.74 -6.84
N ILE A 50 9.20 -24.18 -5.65
CA ILE A 50 8.77 -22.78 -5.40
C ILE A 50 9.54 -21.83 -6.30
N LYS A 51 10.88 -21.96 -6.38
CA LYS A 51 11.72 -21.14 -7.25
C LYS A 51 11.35 -21.26 -8.73
N LYS A 52 11.05 -22.48 -9.21
CA LYS A 52 10.57 -22.69 -10.59
C LYS A 52 9.27 -21.96 -10.87
N HIS A 53 8.33 -21.95 -9.93
CA HIS A 53 7.09 -21.18 -10.08
C HIS A 53 7.38 -19.69 -10.13
N ILE A 54 8.19 -19.18 -9.21
CA ILE A 54 8.64 -17.78 -9.19
C ILE A 54 9.24 -17.38 -10.53
N ASP A 55 10.15 -18.19 -11.08
CA ASP A 55 10.83 -17.91 -12.33
C ASP A 55 9.88 -17.84 -13.53
N ILE A 56 8.87 -18.71 -13.57
CA ILE A 56 7.85 -18.69 -14.64
C ILE A 56 7.09 -17.36 -14.61
N TYR A 57 6.61 -16.93 -13.44
CA TYR A 57 5.89 -15.65 -13.33
C TYR A 57 6.83 -14.48 -13.64
N ALA A 58 8.02 -14.44 -13.06
CA ALA A 58 9.00 -13.39 -13.32
C ALA A 58 9.46 -13.32 -14.78
N LYS A 59 9.42 -14.44 -15.52
CA LYS A 59 9.73 -14.50 -16.95
C LYS A 59 8.72 -13.75 -17.81
N TYR A 60 7.45 -13.79 -17.46
CA TYR A 60 6.36 -13.29 -18.31
C TYR A 60 5.72 -11.99 -17.83
N PHE A 61 5.62 -11.77 -16.53
CA PHE A 61 5.09 -10.52 -15.98
C PHE A 61 6.22 -9.53 -15.72
N LYS A 62 6.26 -8.44 -16.49
CA LYS A 62 7.34 -7.45 -16.47
C LYS A 62 6.91 -6.08 -15.96
N LYS A 63 5.61 -5.84 -15.89
CA LYS A 63 5.03 -4.52 -15.55
C LYS A 63 4.13 -4.57 -14.34
N SER A 64 3.35 -5.64 -14.20
CA SER A 64 2.50 -5.86 -13.03
C SER A 64 3.33 -6.39 -11.87
N GLN A 65 3.06 -5.92 -10.65
CA GLN A 65 3.74 -6.41 -9.45
C GLN A 65 3.39 -7.87 -9.20
N ILE A 66 4.38 -8.74 -9.10
CA ILE A 66 4.20 -10.14 -8.71
C ILE A 66 4.14 -10.22 -7.19
N VAL A 67 3.22 -11.02 -6.67
CA VAL A 67 2.99 -11.27 -5.24
C VAL A 67 2.97 -12.78 -5.00
N ILE A 68 3.55 -13.24 -3.89
CA ILE A 68 3.55 -14.65 -3.46
C ILE A 68 2.94 -14.76 -2.06
N GLY A 69 2.23 -15.85 -1.77
CA GLY A 69 1.80 -16.16 -0.41
C GLY A 69 3.00 -16.35 0.52
N ASP A 70 2.94 -15.80 1.71
CA ASP A 70 4.00 -15.96 2.71
C ASP A 70 4.14 -17.42 3.16
N ASP A 71 3.06 -18.20 3.14
CA ASP A 71 3.07 -19.63 3.35
C ASP A 71 3.93 -20.41 2.34
N CYS A 72 4.10 -19.90 1.12
CA CYS A 72 5.06 -20.48 0.17
C CYS A 72 6.50 -20.44 0.71
N VAL A 73 6.79 -19.51 1.59
CA VAL A 73 8.13 -19.29 2.17
C VAL A 73 8.21 -19.89 3.58
N ALA A 74 7.16 -19.70 4.39
CA ALA A 74 7.21 -20.01 5.82
C ALA A 74 6.67 -21.42 6.16
N ALA A 75 5.67 -21.91 5.41
CA ALA A 75 4.96 -23.13 5.82
C ALA A 75 5.83 -24.38 5.74
N MET A 76 6.11 -24.97 6.90
CA MET A 76 6.85 -26.23 7.06
C MET A 76 8.33 -26.23 6.59
N HIS A 77 8.89 -25.07 6.29
CA HIS A 77 10.29 -24.91 5.93
C HIS A 77 11.18 -24.75 7.18
N SER A 78 12.46 -25.18 7.08
CA SER A 78 13.47 -24.85 8.07
C SER A 78 13.85 -23.38 8.00
N GLN A 79 14.50 -22.83 9.03
CA GLN A 79 14.94 -21.44 9.00
C GLN A 79 15.89 -21.14 7.83
N GLU A 80 16.80 -22.07 7.50
CA GLU A 80 17.67 -21.96 6.34
C GLU A 80 16.89 -21.85 5.01
N GLU A 81 15.89 -22.72 4.84
CA GLU A 81 15.02 -22.71 3.64
C GLU A 81 14.20 -21.42 3.56
N ILE A 82 13.72 -20.92 4.72
CA ILE A 82 13.01 -19.64 4.82
C ILE A 82 13.92 -18.50 4.37
N ASP A 83 15.12 -18.42 4.91
CA ASP A 83 16.08 -17.37 4.58
C ASP A 83 16.48 -17.42 3.09
N GLU A 84 16.70 -18.61 2.55
CA GLU A 84 16.98 -18.83 1.13
C GLU A 84 15.83 -18.34 0.23
N LEU A 85 14.59 -18.66 0.58
CA LEU A 85 13.40 -18.26 -0.19
C LEU A 85 13.15 -16.76 -0.07
N ARG A 86 13.33 -16.15 1.12
CA ARG A 86 13.20 -14.69 1.31
C ARG A 86 14.17 -13.93 0.42
N GLU A 87 15.45 -14.31 0.43
CA GLU A 87 16.45 -13.68 -0.44
C GLU A 87 16.13 -13.89 -1.92
N TYR A 88 15.60 -15.06 -2.30
CA TYR A 88 15.18 -15.31 -3.67
C TYR A 88 14.01 -14.43 -4.11
N VAL A 89 12.96 -14.34 -3.30
CA VAL A 89 11.80 -13.46 -3.52
C VAL A 89 12.24 -12.00 -3.67
N LYS A 90 13.11 -11.54 -2.77
CA LYS A 90 13.69 -10.18 -2.79
C LYS A 90 14.51 -9.92 -4.06
N SER A 91 15.35 -10.87 -4.46
CA SER A 91 16.16 -10.76 -5.69
C SER A 91 15.33 -10.59 -6.97
N LYS A 92 14.10 -11.09 -6.97
CA LYS A 92 13.13 -10.97 -8.07
C LYS A 92 12.20 -9.76 -7.92
N LYS A 93 12.33 -8.96 -6.85
CA LYS A 93 11.45 -7.84 -6.50
C LYS A 93 9.97 -8.26 -6.40
N ILE A 94 9.71 -9.44 -5.86
CA ILE A 94 8.38 -9.98 -5.62
C ILE A 94 7.93 -9.53 -4.22
N SER A 95 6.65 -9.26 -4.05
CA SER A 95 6.05 -8.91 -2.78
C SER A 95 5.32 -10.08 -2.15
N TYR A 96 4.82 -9.89 -0.94
CA TYR A 96 4.08 -10.89 -0.19
C TYR A 96 2.60 -10.56 -0.06
N ARG A 97 1.79 -11.62 0.03
CA ARG A 97 0.44 -11.59 0.57
C ARG A 97 0.34 -12.57 1.74
N ASP A 98 -0.44 -12.21 2.75
CA ASP A 98 -0.93 -13.09 3.78
C ASP A 98 -2.40 -13.40 3.49
N ASP A 99 -2.82 -14.64 3.70
CA ASP A 99 -4.15 -15.10 3.31
C ASP A 99 -5.16 -15.10 4.46
N SER A 100 -4.74 -14.98 5.71
CA SER A 100 -5.66 -15.06 6.86
C SER A 100 -5.07 -14.51 8.15
N ILE A 101 -5.05 -13.19 8.30
CA ILE A 101 -4.73 -12.58 9.60
C ILE A 101 -5.80 -13.01 10.62
N LEU A 102 -5.38 -13.35 11.84
CA LEU A 102 -6.23 -13.79 12.94
C LEU A 102 -6.79 -15.20 12.79
N VAL A 103 -6.13 -16.08 12.05
CA VAL A 103 -6.43 -17.50 12.10
C VAL A 103 -6.22 -18.02 13.52
N ASN A 104 -7.28 -18.59 14.09
CA ASN A 104 -7.40 -18.98 15.49
C ASN A 104 -6.20 -19.76 16.06
N TRP A 105 -5.58 -20.65 15.30
CA TRP A 105 -4.47 -21.43 15.79
C TRP A 105 -3.18 -20.61 15.96
N THR A 106 -3.06 -19.46 15.30
CA THR A 106 -1.87 -18.60 15.30
C THR A 106 -1.62 -17.99 16.66
N TYR A 107 -2.66 -17.54 17.39
CA TYR A 107 -2.48 -16.88 18.66
C TYR A 107 -3.00 -17.65 19.88
N ARG A 108 -3.62 -18.81 19.70
CA ARG A 108 -3.89 -19.73 20.81
C ARG A 108 -2.63 -20.22 21.49
N HIS A 109 -1.52 -20.28 20.78
CA HIS A 109 -0.26 -20.78 21.28
C HIS A 109 0.63 -19.68 21.86
N ASP A 110 0.62 -18.49 21.28
CA ASP A 110 1.35 -17.34 21.82
C ASP A 110 0.85 -16.03 21.18
N PRO A 111 -0.01 -15.28 21.88
CA PRO A 111 -0.53 -14.01 21.37
C PRO A 111 0.56 -12.96 21.12
N SER A 112 1.75 -13.10 21.73
CA SER A 112 2.88 -12.20 21.53
C SER A 112 3.68 -12.52 20.26
N LYS A 113 3.50 -13.73 19.74
CA LYS A 113 4.13 -14.18 18.51
C LYS A 113 3.10 -14.16 17.39
N PHE A 114 3.14 -13.15 16.56
CA PHE A 114 2.53 -13.16 15.23
C PHE A 114 3.23 -14.21 14.37
N SER A 115 3.00 -15.51 14.67
CA SER A 115 3.85 -16.59 14.18
C SER A 115 3.62 -16.92 12.70
N PHE A 116 2.55 -16.41 12.10
CA PHE A 116 2.27 -16.57 10.68
C PHE A 116 2.60 -15.32 9.89
N LEU A 117 2.20 -14.15 10.38
CA LEU A 117 2.71 -12.92 9.85
C LEU A 117 4.10 -12.72 10.43
N ASN A 118 5.12 -13.20 9.75
CA ASN A 118 6.44 -12.70 10.04
C ASN A 118 6.52 -11.26 9.48
N PRO A 119 6.37 -10.22 10.32
CA PRO A 119 6.37 -8.84 9.82
C PRO A 119 7.67 -8.49 9.10
N GLY A 120 8.74 -9.24 9.37
CA GLY A 120 10.01 -9.12 8.68
C GLY A 120 9.90 -9.43 7.19
N PHE A 121 9.08 -10.41 6.78
CA PHE A 121 8.89 -10.71 5.36
C PHE A 121 8.32 -9.52 4.61
N PHE A 122 7.29 -8.91 5.16
CA PHE A 122 6.60 -7.77 4.57
C PHE A 122 7.44 -6.50 4.63
N ALA A 123 8.15 -6.27 5.74
CA ALA A 123 9.06 -5.15 5.87
C ALA A 123 10.22 -5.21 4.85
N ASP A 124 10.76 -6.39 4.57
CA ASP A 124 11.84 -6.61 3.59
C ASP A 124 11.46 -6.13 2.18
N VAL A 125 10.18 -6.20 1.82
CA VAL A 125 9.70 -5.89 0.47
C VAL A 125 8.95 -4.57 0.36
N ALA A 126 8.51 -4.00 1.48
CA ALA A 126 7.71 -2.79 1.52
C ALA A 126 8.41 -1.56 0.93
N GLU A 127 9.74 -1.54 0.90
CA GLU A 127 10.52 -0.46 0.29
C GLU A 127 10.27 -0.36 -1.24
N TYR A 128 10.06 -1.47 -1.93
CA TYR A 128 9.96 -1.49 -3.39
C TYR A 128 8.62 -2.00 -3.94
N ALA A 129 7.79 -2.65 -3.13
CA ALA A 129 6.56 -3.27 -3.59
C ALA A 129 5.42 -3.22 -2.57
N PRO A 130 4.16 -3.05 -3.03
CA PRO A 130 2.99 -3.07 -2.16
C PRO A 130 2.79 -4.45 -1.54
N THR A 131 2.37 -4.48 -0.28
CA THR A 131 2.01 -5.69 0.46
C THR A 131 0.49 -5.88 0.51
N THR A 132 0.04 -7.12 0.56
CA THR A 132 -1.38 -7.46 0.59
C THR A 132 -1.66 -8.34 1.80
N LEU A 133 -2.66 -7.98 2.58
CA LEU A 133 -3.13 -8.75 3.72
C LEU A 133 -4.60 -9.09 3.53
N GLU A 134 -5.02 -10.24 4.07
CA GLU A 134 -6.40 -10.67 4.09
C GLU A 134 -6.81 -10.99 5.53
N MET A 135 -7.97 -10.49 5.96
CA MET A 135 -8.54 -10.85 7.25
C MET A 135 -9.27 -12.19 7.15
N GLU A 136 -9.18 -13.00 8.20
CA GLU A 136 -9.99 -14.19 8.33
C GLU A 136 -11.49 -13.87 8.31
N HIS A 137 -12.33 -14.88 8.09
CA HIS A 137 -13.78 -14.78 8.10
C HIS A 137 -14.32 -14.10 9.36
N TYR A 138 -14.86 -12.91 9.23
CA TYR A 138 -15.34 -12.11 10.36
C TYR A 138 -16.35 -12.84 11.23
N GLY A 139 -17.35 -13.49 10.63
CA GLY A 139 -18.35 -14.25 11.37
C GLY A 139 -17.75 -15.40 12.20
N MET A 140 -16.69 -16.04 11.70
CA MET A 140 -15.98 -17.09 12.44
C MET A 140 -15.18 -16.52 13.62
N MET A 141 -14.45 -15.43 13.40
CA MET A 141 -13.73 -14.71 14.46
C MET A 141 -14.70 -14.27 15.58
N LYS A 142 -15.85 -13.74 15.20
CA LYS A 142 -16.89 -13.29 16.12
C LYS A 142 -17.45 -14.45 16.96
N GLN A 143 -17.79 -15.58 16.32
CA GLN A 143 -18.26 -16.77 17.01
C GLN A 143 -17.27 -17.33 18.02
N ARG A 144 -15.97 -17.22 17.73
CA ARG A 144 -14.89 -17.66 18.63
C ARG A 144 -14.53 -16.64 19.70
N GLY A 145 -15.10 -15.42 19.67
CA GLY A 145 -14.76 -14.32 20.57
C GLY A 145 -13.36 -13.74 20.32
N GLU A 146 -12.89 -13.81 19.09
CA GLU A 146 -11.54 -13.40 18.69
C GLU A 146 -11.48 -11.97 18.18
N TRP A 147 -12.60 -11.43 17.73
CA TRP A 147 -12.70 -10.04 17.29
C TRP A 147 -12.84 -9.07 18.47
N VAL A 148 -13.83 -9.32 19.32
CA VAL A 148 -13.99 -8.65 20.61
C VAL A 148 -13.73 -9.69 21.68
N GLY A 149 -12.73 -9.49 22.51
CA GLY A 149 -12.39 -10.42 23.59
C GLY A 149 -13.53 -10.58 24.60
N LYS A 150 -13.53 -11.67 25.36
CA LYS A 150 -14.59 -12.05 26.30
C LYS A 150 -14.97 -10.96 27.33
N ASN A 151 -14.12 -9.97 27.52
CA ASN A 151 -14.30 -8.84 28.44
C ASN A 151 -14.51 -7.49 27.72
N GLY A 152 -14.94 -7.51 26.45
CA GLY A 152 -15.09 -6.28 25.65
C GLY A 152 -13.77 -5.68 25.16
N SER A 153 -12.65 -6.40 25.29
CA SER A 153 -11.37 -5.98 24.71
C SER A 153 -11.42 -6.11 23.19
N GLU A 154 -10.97 -5.09 22.47
CA GLU A 154 -10.87 -5.08 21.00
C GLU A 154 -9.66 -5.89 20.52
N PHE A 155 -9.47 -7.08 21.06
CA PHE A 155 -8.25 -7.85 20.88
C PHE A 155 -7.92 -8.11 19.40
N GLY A 156 -8.88 -8.59 18.61
CA GLY A 156 -8.68 -8.83 17.19
C GLY A 156 -8.47 -7.55 16.40
N ALA A 157 -9.21 -6.50 16.72
CA ALA A 157 -9.07 -5.18 16.11
C ALA A 157 -7.68 -4.59 16.36
N ASP A 158 -7.14 -4.71 17.57
CA ASP A 158 -5.81 -4.22 17.91
C ASP A 158 -4.71 -5.01 17.20
N ILE A 159 -4.86 -6.33 17.06
CA ILE A 159 -3.93 -7.16 16.30
C ILE A 159 -3.90 -6.70 14.84
N VAL A 160 -5.04 -6.48 14.20
CA VAL A 160 -5.09 -6.01 12.80
C VAL A 160 -4.45 -4.63 12.66
N ARG A 161 -4.67 -3.70 13.58
CA ARG A 161 -3.99 -2.39 13.58
C ARG A 161 -2.47 -2.54 13.58
N GLU A 162 -1.97 -3.39 14.48
CA GLU A 162 -0.53 -3.61 14.62
C GLU A 162 0.06 -4.33 13.40
N VAL A 163 -0.63 -5.31 12.86
CA VAL A 163 -0.21 -6.03 11.65
C VAL A 163 -0.15 -5.09 10.44
N ILE A 164 -1.19 -4.26 10.22
CA ILE A 164 -1.20 -3.26 9.15
C ILE A 164 0.02 -2.36 9.23
N ARG A 165 0.32 -1.87 10.43
CA ARG A 165 1.47 -0.99 10.68
C ARG A 165 2.81 -1.67 10.41
N ARG A 166 3.02 -2.88 10.95
CA ARG A 166 4.31 -3.60 10.87
C ARG A 166 4.58 -4.20 9.50
N ALA A 167 3.53 -4.65 8.81
CA ALA A 167 3.63 -5.19 7.46
C ALA A 167 3.63 -4.10 6.37
N HIS A 168 3.56 -2.82 6.72
CA HIS A 168 3.40 -1.73 5.76
C HIS A 168 2.26 -2.01 4.76
N CYS A 169 1.11 -2.43 5.28
CA CYS A 169 -0.01 -2.92 4.49
C CYS A 169 -0.48 -1.90 3.46
N THR A 170 -0.52 -2.31 2.19
CA THR A 170 -1.01 -1.49 1.09
C THR A 170 -2.43 -1.86 0.67
N PHE A 171 -2.77 -3.14 0.77
CA PHE A 171 -4.10 -3.66 0.44
C PHE A 171 -4.55 -4.60 1.55
N LEU A 172 -5.76 -4.36 2.08
CA LEU A 172 -6.42 -5.22 3.06
C LEU A 172 -7.68 -5.78 2.43
N GLY A 173 -7.75 -7.11 2.32
CA GLY A 173 -8.93 -7.85 1.88
C GLY A 173 -9.76 -8.37 3.05
N PHE A 174 -11.02 -8.69 2.76
CA PHE A 174 -11.94 -9.36 3.69
C PHE A 174 -12.36 -10.69 3.09
N HIS A 175 -12.19 -11.75 3.85
CA HIS A 175 -12.60 -13.08 3.46
C HIS A 175 -13.92 -13.42 4.16
N GLY A 176 -15.00 -13.45 3.39
CA GLY A 176 -16.35 -13.73 3.89
C GLY A 176 -16.90 -12.70 4.91
N TYR A 177 -18.20 -12.57 4.96
CA TYR A 177 -18.92 -11.68 5.90
C TYR A 177 -18.52 -10.21 5.84
N ALA A 178 -18.02 -9.72 4.71
CA ALA A 178 -17.59 -8.33 4.54
C ALA A 178 -18.71 -7.33 4.85
N LYS A 179 -19.95 -7.63 4.44
CA LYS A 179 -21.09 -6.77 4.74
C LYS A 179 -21.37 -6.71 6.22
N GLU A 180 -21.41 -7.85 6.92
CA GLU A 180 -21.63 -7.91 8.37
C GLU A 180 -20.53 -7.13 9.12
N PHE A 181 -19.27 -7.30 8.71
CA PHE A 181 -18.16 -6.53 9.30
C PHE A 181 -18.34 -5.02 9.14
N LEU A 182 -18.70 -4.55 7.96
CA LEU A 182 -18.89 -3.12 7.67
C LEU A 182 -20.08 -2.54 8.42
N ASP A 183 -21.18 -3.29 8.55
CA ASP A 183 -22.38 -2.85 9.26
C ASP A 183 -22.15 -2.76 10.78
N GLU A 184 -21.37 -3.68 11.35
CA GLU A 184 -21.12 -3.75 12.78
C GLU A 184 -19.93 -2.91 13.25
N ASN A 185 -18.96 -2.63 12.36
CA ASN A 185 -17.73 -1.91 12.69
C ASN A 185 -17.44 -0.74 11.71
N PRO A 186 -18.39 0.18 11.46
CA PRO A 186 -18.23 1.20 10.43
C PRO A 186 -17.06 2.17 10.72
N ASP A 187 -16.86 2.55 11.98
CA ASP A 187 -15.78 3.46 12.35
C ASP A 187 -14.42 2.80 12.25
N TYR A 188 -14.33 1.53 12.67
CA TYR A 188 -13.12 0.75 12.52
C TYR A 188 -12.77 0.51 11.05
N ALA A 189 -13.75 0.18 10.21
CA ALA A 189 -13.55 0.01 8.76
C ALA A 189 -13.02 1.30 8.11
N LYS A 190 -13.56 2.46 8.52
CA LYS A 190 -13.10 3.76 8.08
C LYS A 190 -11.68 4.07 8.56
N GLU A 191 -11.36 3.74 9.81
CA GLU A 191 -10.00 3.86 10.34
C GLU A 191 -9.02 3.03 9.51
N MET A 192 -9.33 1.76 9.24
CA MET A 192 -8.46 0.88 8.45
C MET A 192 -8.33 1.37 7.01
N ALA A 193 -9.41 1.82 6.38
CA ALA A 193 -9.37 2.38 5.02
C ALA A 193 -8.42 3.58 4.92
N ASN A 194 -8.29 4.39 5.96
CA ASN A 194 -7.37 5.51 6.02
C ASN A 194 -5.92 5.08 6.35
N LYS A 195 -5.75 3.96 7.07
CA LYS A 195 -4.42 3.47 7.48
C LYS A 195 -3.73 2.61 6.41
N VAL A 196 -4.50 1.87 5.62
CA VAL A 196 -3.97 1.00 4.57
C VAL A 196 -3.41 1.84 3.41
N GLY A 197 -2.18 1.53 2.98
CA GLY A 197 -1.48 2.30 1.97
C GLY A 197 -0.92 3.62 2.51
N TYR A 198 -0.98 4.66 1.70
CA TYR A 198 -0.52 6.01 2.05
C TYR A 198 -1.72 6.94 2.34
N TRP A 199 -1.50 7.90 3.23
CA TRP A 199 -2.48 8.94 3.57
C TRP A 199 -1.76 10.26 3.85
N PHE A 200 -1.58 11.07 2.80
CA PHE A 200 -0.76 12.27 2.84
C PHE A 200 -1.49 13.50 3.38
N PHE A 201 -0.80 14.21 4.26
CA PHE A 201 -1.15 15.53 4.76
C PHE A 201 0.01 16.50 4.49
N ILE A 202 -0.29 17.79 4.51
CA ILE A 202 0.71 18.86 4.60
C ILE A 202 0.50 19.53 5.95
N ASN A 203 1.47 19.39 6.85
CA ASN A 203 1.40 19.98 8.19
C ASN A 203 1.81 21.45 8.16
N GLU A 204 2.79 21.79 7.34
CA GLU A 204 3.31 23.14 7.23
C GLU A 204 3.85 23.41 5.84
N ILE A 205 3.79 24.66 5.41
CA ILE A 205 4.44 25.15 4.20
C ILE A 205 5.01 26.55 4.45
N THR A 206 6.30 26.72 4.21
CA THR A 206 7.00 27.98 4.39
C THR A 206 7.64 28.42 3.08
N PHE A 207 7.44 29.68 2.69
CA PHE A 207 8.07 30.28 1.51
C PHE A 207 9.26 31.16 1.90
N ASP A 208 10.42 30.84 1.36
CA ASP A 208 11.62 31.69 1.48
C ASP A 208 11.72 32.59 0.26
N LYS A 209 11.53 33.91 0.48
CA LYS A 209 11.59 34.91 -0.58
C LYS A 209 13.01 35.08 -1.17
N SER A 210 14.05 34.85 -0.37
CA SER A 210 15.44 35.03 -0.79
C SER A 210 15.89 33.96 -1.79
N THR A 211 15.50 32.73 -1.54
CA THR A 211 15.82 31.56 -2.38
C THR A 211 14.71 31.22 -3.35
N ARG A 212 13.52 31.79 -3.18
CA ARG A 212 12.27 31.45 -3.91
C ARG A 212 11.90 29.97 -3.81
N SER A 213 12.15 29.38 -2.65
CA SER A 213 11.88 27.98 -2.36
C SER A 213 10.68 27.81 -1.42
N LEU A 214 10.09 26.63 -1.46
CA LEU A 214 9.05 26.18 -0.55
C LEU A 214 9.57 25.05 0.31
N GLU A 215 9.64 25.24 1.61
CA GLU A 215 9.80 24.14 2.55
C GLU A 215 8.42 23.57 2.87
N ILE A 216 8.24 22.26 2.65
CA ILE A 216 6.98 21.57 2.87
C ILE A 216 7.19 20.44 3.86
N VAL A 217 6.40 20.45 4.93
CA VAL A 217 6.34 19.38 5.93
C VAL A 217 5.23 18.42 5.55
N TRP A 218 5.61 17.34 4.86
CA TRP A 218 4.74 16.25 4.50
C TRP A 218 4.52 15.31 5.69
N ASP A 219 3.31 14.77 5.83
CA ASP A 219 3.00 13.78 6.85
C ASP A 219 2.21 12.64 6.21
N ASN A 220 2.82 11.47 6.12
CA ASN A 220 2.17 10.26 5.65
C ASN A 220 1.66 9.47 6.85
N ARG A 221 0.36 9.52 7.12
CA ARG A 221 -0.31 8.83 8.24
C ARG A 221 -0.78 7.43 7.88
N GLY A 222 -0.54 6.98 6.64
CA GLY A 222 -0.78 5.61 6.22
C GLY A 222 0.29 4.65 6.71
N ALA A 223 0.11 3.36 6.44
CA ALA A 223 1.04 2.30 6.82
C ALA A 223 2.18 2.10 5.80
N ALA A 224 2.00 2.56 4.56
CA ALA A 224 2.96 2.41 3.48
C ALA A 224 3.20 3.74 2.75
N HIS A 225 4.23 3.79 1.92
CA HIS A 225 4.44 4.91 1.01
C HIS A 225 3.72 4.67 -0.33
N ALA A 226 3.74 5.66 -1.22
CA ALA A 226 3.21 5.51 -2.57
C ALA A 226 4.19 4.75 -3.47
N TYR A 227 3.69 3.77 -4.22
CA TYR A 227 4.50 3.03 -5.20
C TYR A 227 4.38 3.59 -6.63
N HIS A 228 3.51 4.58 -6.83
CA HIS A 228 3.33 5.24 -8.11
C HIS A 228 3.86 6.67 -8.08
N PRO A 229 4.48 7.16 -9.17
CA PRO A 229 4.93 8.55 -9.28
C PRO A 229 3.74 9.46 -9.52
N TYR A 230 3.14 9.97 -8.45
CA TYR A 230 2.13 11.01 -8.54
C TYR A 230 2.78 12.36 -8.78
N ARG A 231 2.10 13.22 -9.55
CA ARG A 231 2.57 14.57 -9.82
C ARG A 231 1.98 15.55 -8.83
N VAL A 232 2.82 16.34 -8.20
CA VAL A 232 2.43 17.41 -7.30
C VAL A 232 2.26 18.70 -8.10
N TYR A 233 1.13 19.38 -7.92
CA TYR A 233 0.85 20.68 -8.51
C TYR A 233 0.49 21.68 -7.43
N LEU A 234 1.03 22.88 -7.55
CA LEU A 234 0.66 24.05 -6.76
C LEU A 234 -0.19 24.99 -7.61
N LYS A 235 -1.23 25.58 -7.02
CA LYS A 235 -2.02 26.63 -7.63
C LYS A 235 -1.85 27.90 -6.81
N PHE A 236 -1.42 28.98 -7.47
CA PHE A 236 -1.29 30.32 -6.95
C PHE A 236 -2.47 31.13 -7.48
N LYS A 237 -3.34 31.61 -6.60
CA LYS A 237 -4.46 32.49 -6.92
C LYS A 237 -4.28 33.82 -6.22
N GLN A 238 -4.11 34.92 -6.99
CA GLN A 238 -3.87 36.24 -6.43
C GLN A 238 -5.04 36.73 -5.58
N ILE A 239 -4.74 37.21 -4.40
CA ILE A 239 -5.74 37.81 -3.49
C ILE A 239 -5.94 39.28 -3.91
N GLY A 240 -7.20 39.61 -4.24
CA GLY A 240 -7.56 40.94 -4.72
C GLY A 240 -7.23 41.23 -6.20
N GLY A 241 -6.91 40.17 -6.98
CA GLY A 241 -6.66 40.26 -8.41
C GLY A 241 -7.15 39.02 -9.17
N ASP A 242 -7.00 39.05 -10.50
CA ASP A 242 -7.47 37.98 -11.40
C ASP A 242 -6.37 36.97 -11.79
N PHE A 243 -5.11 37.22 -11.36
CA PHE A 243 -4.03 36.34 -11.76
C PHE A 243 -4.13 34.95 -11.07
N GLN A 244 -4.02 33.92 -11.88
CA GLN A 244 -3.95 32.54 -11.39
C GLN A 244 -2.93 31.73 -12.21
N LYS A 245 -2.14 30.92 -11.53
CA LYS A 245 -1.20 30.00 -12.18
C LYS A 245 -1.10 28.67 -11.47
N VAL A 246 -1.00 27.59 -12.27
CA VAL A 246 -0.71 26.23 -11.77
C VAL A 246 0.72 25.85 -12.16
N VAL A 247 1.52 25.48 -11.18
CA VAL A 247 2.92 25.09 -11.33
C VAL A 247 3.09 23.64 -10.88
N ARG A 248 3.82 22.83 -11.64
CA ARG A 248 4.20 21.49 -11.23
C ARG A 248 5.46 21.55 -10.38
N LEU A 249 5.46 20.94 -9.21
CA LEU A 249 6.68 20.63 -8.45
C LEU A 249 7.37 19.44 -9.11
N LYS A 250 8.44 19.69 -9.88
CA LYS A 250 9.13 18.65 -10.65
C LYS A 250 10.04 17.79 -9.77
N ASP A 251 10.50 18.34 -8.65
CA ASP A 251 11.39 17.76 -7.66
C ASP A 251 10.67 17.05 -6.50
N ALA A 252 9.33 17.04 -6.50
CA ALA A 252 8.55 16.31 -5.51
C ALA A 252 8.25 14.89 -6.00
N ASP A 253 8.87 13.89 -5.37
CA ASP A 253 8.56 12.48 -5.58
C ASP A 253 7.91 11.89 -4.32
N VAL A 254 6.60 11.68 -4.38
CA VAL A 254 5.83 11.16 -3.23
C VAL A 254 6.19 9.73 -2.84
N ARG A 255 6.94 9.02 -3.66
CA ARG A 255 7.45 7.68 -3.33
C ARG A 255 8.51 7.69 -2.24
N GLU A 256 9.13 8.86 -2.01
CA GLU A 256 10.13 9.06 -0.95
C GLU A 256 9.49 9.35 0.42
N PHE A 257 8.18 9.61 0.47
CA PHE A 257 7.48 9.98 1.71
C PHE A 257 6.99 8.74 2.44
N MET A 258 7.91 8.13 3.19
CA MET A 258 7.62 6.99 4.06
C MET A 258 6.59 7.37 5.15
N PRO A 259 5.95 6.38 5.82
CA PRO A 259 5.09 6.69 6.98
C PRO A 259 5.78 7.57 8.01
N GLY A 260 5.09 8.61 8.43
CA GLY A 260 5.61 9.67 9.32
C GLY A 260 5.85 10.98 8.62
N THR A 261 6.58 11.88 9.28
CA THR A 261 6.82 13.25 8.83
C THR A 261 8.13 13.35 8.05
N THR A 262 8.08 14.03 6.90
CA THR A 262 9.25 14.33 6.05
C THR A 262 9.24 15.79 5.67
N THR A 263 10.32 16.52 5.96
CA THR A 263 10.51 17.91 5.51
C THR A 263 11.35 17.92 4.23
N LYS A 264 10.87 18.61 3.21
CA LYS A 264 11.55 18.78 1.91
C LYS A 264 11.48 20.23 1.43
N THR A 265 12.61 20.73 0.94
CA THR A 265 12.68 22.01 0.24
C THR A 265 12.49 21.79 -1.26
N HIS A 266 11.58 22.53 -1.85
CA HIS A 266 11.20 22.46 -3.25
C HIS A 266 11.44 23.79 -3.95
N PHE A 267 11.79 23.75 -5.23
CA PHE A 267 12.06 24.92 -6.06
C PHE A 267 11.05 25.04 -7.21
N PRO A 268 9.84 25.60 -6.93
CA PRO A 268 8.83 25.77 -7.97
C PRO A 268 9.28 26.82 -9.01
N ASP A 269 8.94 26.59 -10.28
CA ASP A 269 9.16 27.57 -11.32
C ASP A 269 8.07 28.66 -11.27
N ILE A 270 8.36 29.69 -10.48
CA ILE A 270 7.47 30.84 -10.20
C ILE A 270 8.03 32.16 -10.76
N SER A 271 9.00 32.10 -11.69
CA SER A 271 9.71 33.29 -12.22
C SER A 271 8.78 34.29 -12.90
N ASP A 272 7.68 33.83 -13.47
CA ASP A 272 6.67 34.63 -14.16
C ASP A 272 5.42 34.94 -13.33
N ILE A 273 5.42 34.62 -12.02
CA ILE A 273 4.34 35.01 -11.12
C ILE A 273 4.66 36.41 -10.56
N PRO A 274 3.75 37.38 -10.75
CA PRO A 274 3.95 38.76 -10.21
C PRO A 274 4.10 38.75 -8.68
N ALA A 275 4.79 39.75 -8.15
CA ALA A 275 4.83 39.94 -6.71
C ALA A 275 3.42 40.23 -6.17
N GLY A 276 3.13 39.74 -4.94
CA GLY A 276 1.83 39.94 -4.31
C GLY A 276 1.44 38.85 -3.34
N ARG A 277 0.22 38.94 -2.82
CA ARG A 277 -0.36 37.94 -1.92
C ARG A 277 -1.15 36.91 -2.72
N TYR A 278 -0.96 35.64 -2.39
CA TYR A 278 -1.58 34.50 -3.09
C TYR A 278 -2.18 33.52 -2.11
N GLU A 279 -3.38 33.01 -2.44
CA GLU A 279 -3.88 31.78 -1.89
C GLU A 279 -3.11 30.63 -2.57
N LEU A 280 -2.48 29.78 -1.76
CA LEU A 280 -1.75 28.60 -2.20
C LEU A 280 -2.59 27.35 -2.00
N SER A 281 -2.72 26.58 -3.05
CA SER A 281 -3.41 25.28 -3.00
C SER A 281 -2.56 24.19 -3.65
N MET A 282 -2.75 22.93 -3.25
CA MET A 282 -2.01 21.77 -3.76
C MET A 282 -2.95 20.70 -4.30
N SER A 283 -2.52 20.02 -5.36
CA SER A 283 -3.17 18.84 -5.88
C SER A 283 -2.17 17.75 -6.21
N LEU A 284 -2.50 16.52 -5.85
CA LEU A 284 -1.75 15.32 -6.20
C LEU A 284 -2.49 14.60 -7.32
N LYS A 285 -1.83 14.33 -8.45
CA LYS A 285 -2.51 13.75 -9.63
C LYS A 285 -1.76 12.54 -10.20
N LYS A 286 -2.51 11.47 -10.48
CA LYS A 286 -2.03 10.31 -11.25
C LYS A 286 -2.28 10.57 -12.73
N ARG A 287 -1.20 10.55 -13.56
CA ARG A 287 -1.35 10.58 -15.00
C ARG A 287 -1.82 9.23 -15.52
N ILE A 288 -2.88 9.22 -16.31
CA ILE A 288 -3.39 8.05 -17.02
C ILE A 288 -3.25 8.31 -18.50
N LYS A 289 -2.58 7.40 -19.24
CA LYS A 289 -2.36 7.56 -20.69
C LYS A 289 -3.72 7.61 -21.41
N GLY A 290 -3.95 8.68 -22.20
CA GLY A 290 -5.16 8.85 -22.99
C GLY A 290 -6.44 9.17 -22.20
N LYS A 291 -6.32 9.51 -20.90
CA LYS A 291 -7.45 9.90 -20.04
C LYS A 291 -7.09 11.15 -19.21
N PRO A 292 -8.09 11.87 -18.68
CA PRO A 292 -7.85 12.92 -17.69
C PRO A 292 -7.04 12.39 -16.50
N ALA A 293 -6.19 13.23 -15.93
CA ALA A 293 -5.44 12.86 -14.74
C ALA A 293 -6.40 12.66 -13.56
N ARG A 294 -6.22 11.56 -12.83
CA ARG A 294 -7.01 11.30 -11.62
C ARG A 294 -6.41 12.03 -10.43
N VAL A 295 -7.23 12.76 -9.68
CA VAL A 295 -6.85 13.37 -8.41
C VAL A 295 -6.65 12.26 -7.38
N VAL A 296 -5.55 12.34 -6.63
CA VAL A 296 -5.26 11.52 -5.46
C VAL A 296 -5.63 12.36 -4.24
N GLU A 297 -6.49 11.84 -3.40
CA GLU A 297 -7.01 12.58 -2.25
C GLU A 297 -5.92 12.76 -1.18
N LEU A 298 -5.83 13.98 -0.66
CA LEU A 298 -5.06 14.30 0.53
C LEU A 298 -5.94 14.13 1.77
N GLY A 299 -5.33 13.96 2.94
CA GLY A 299 -6.03 13.74 4.20
C GLY A 299 -6.71 15.00 4.78
N PHE A 300 -7.17 15.92 3.93
CA PHE A 300 -7.85 17.14 4.32
C PHE A 300 -9.38 17.00 4.23
N LYS A 301 -10.08 17.91 4.89
CA LYS A 301 -11.54 18.01 4.74
C LYS A 301 -11.91 18.32 3.29
N GLU A 302 -12.98 17.69 2.81
CA GLU A 302 -13.48 17.89 1.46
C GLU A 302 -13.83 19.38 1.17
N SER A 303 -14.27 20.12 2.19
CA SER A 303 -14.55 21.56 2.09
C SER A 303 -13.36 22.43 1.72
N LEU A 304 -12.13 21.93 1.83
CA LEU A 304 -10.92 22.61 1.41
C LEU A 304 -10.52 22.28 -0.04
N ARG A 305 -11.23 21.38 -0.70
CA ARG A 305 -10.97 20.95 -2.07
C ARG A 305 -11.86 21.71 -3.06
N ASP A 306 -11.24 22.31 -4.07
CA ASP A 306 -11.99 22.92 -5.16
C ASP A 306 -12.42 21.88 -6.24
N ALA A 307 -13.17 22.35 -7.23
CA ALA A 307 -13.68 21.51 -8.32
C ALA A 307 -12.57 20.88 -9.18
N ASP A 308 -11.38 21.49 -9.24
CA ASP A 308 -10.21 21.01 -9.98
C ASP A 308 -9.34 20.04 -9.17
N GLY A 309 -9.73 19.77 -7.91
CA GLY A 309 -9.05 18.85 -6.98
C GLY A 309 -7.84 19.46 -6.28
N PHE A 310 -7.81 20.79 -6.10
CA PHE A 310 -6.77 21.44 -5.31
C PHE A 310 -7.28 21.70 -3.89
N TYR A 311 -6.48 21.34 -2.91
CA TYR A 311 -6.73 21.60 -1.50
C TYR A 311 -6.07 22.91 -1.09
N LYS A 312 -6.83 23.82 -0.49
CA LYS A 312 -6.33 25.07 0.06
C LYS A 312 -5.37 24.78 1.22
N LEU A 313 -4.16 25.32 1.17
CA LEU A 313 -3.14 25.17 2.20
C LEU A 313 -2.98 26.43 3.07
N GLY A 314 -3.11 27.60 2.48
CA GLY A 314 -2.93 28.86 3.17
C GLY A 314 -2.66 30.02 2.23
N GLU A 315 -2.03 31.08 2.74
CA GLU A 315 -1.65 32.24 1.99
C GLU A 315 -0.14 32.44 2.03
N ILE A 316 0.43 32.92 0.94
CA ILE A 316 1.84 33.28 0.85
C ILE A 316 2.00 34.66 0.19
N GLU A 317 3.13 35.29 0.41
CA GLU A 317 3.51 36.54 -0.25
C GLU A 317 4.79 36.32 -1.07
N LEU A 318 4.68 36.51 -2.40
CA LEU A 318 5.78 36.42 -3.36
C LEU A 318 6.50 37.76 -3.58
#